data_26d0db0587c6f102ebda88d13322fdec
#
_entry.id   26d0db0587c6f102ebda88d13322fdec
#
_cell.length_a   1.000
_cell.length_b   1.000
_cell.length_c   1.000
_cell.angle_alpha   90.00
_cell.angle_beta   90.00
_cell.angle_gamma   90.00
#
_symmetry.space_group_name_H-M   'P 1'
#
loop_
_entity.id
_entity.type
_entity.pdbx_description
1 polymer ?
#
loop_
_entity_poly.entity_id
_entity_poly.type
_entity_poly.pdbx_seq_one_letter_code
_entity_poly.pdbx_strand_id
1 'polypeptide(L)'
;MTRFSLSAFATLLVLGVGSGPAMADIFSFKDERGVVHFTNMPNGDKRYKLVRKEERPSDGQASVGAARVARLFMPAQADILRYSSIIDAASKTHGVDGALVHAVITAESGYNASAVSKAGARGLMQLMPDTAARYGVRDIHDPRENINGGVRYLRDLITMFNGNIELAVAAYNAGENAVIRYGNKIPPYAETVHYVPKVLGFYRKFQRQS
;
A
#
# COMPACT_ATOMS: atom_id res chain seq x y z
N MET A 1 6.75 73.56 -11.03
CA MET A 1 6.28 73.02 -9.72
C MET A 1 5.87 71.57 -9.91
N THR A 2 6.79 70.70 -9.72
CA THR A 2 6.65 69.28 -9.98
C THR A 2 6.50 68.52 -8.64
N ARG A 3 5.34 67.87 -8.45
CA ARG A 3 5.11 67.03 -7.26
C ARG A 3 5.49 65.59 -7.58
N PHE A 4 6.50 65.05 -6.89
CA PHE A 4 6.85 63.64 -6.87
C PHE A 4 5.89 62.90 -5.95
N SER A 5 5.22 61.87 -6.49
CA SER A 5 4.41 60.93 -5.74
C SER A 5 5.25 59.70 -5.40
N LEU A 6 5.41 59.43 -4.13
CA LEU A 6 6.15 58.28 -3.60
C LEU A 6 5.20 57.07 -3.54
N SER A 7 5.41 56.10 -4.41
CA SER A 7 4.67 54.81 -4.36
C SER A 7 5.38 53.88 -3.39
N ALA A 8 4.71 53.56 -2.29
CA ALA A 8 5.16 52.56 -1.33
C ALA A 8 4.92 51.15 -1.90
N PHE A 9 5.98 50.39 -2.15
CA PHE A 9 5.90 48.95 -2.43
C PHE A 9 5.68 48.22 -1.11
N ALA A 10 4.49 47.66 -0.95
CA ALA A 10 4.19 46.70 0.12
C ALA A 10 4.72 45.34 -0.27
N THR A 11 5.81 44.91 0.35
CA THR A 11 6.34 43.54 0.21
C THR A 11 5.45 42.59 0.98
N LEU A 12 4.65 41.78 0.27
CA LEU A 12 3.82 40.71 0.84
C LEU A 12 4.73 39.55 1.22
N LEU A 13 5.01 39.36 2.50
CA LEU A 13 5.73 38.22 3.05
C LEU A 13 4.78 37.02 3.07
N VAL A 14 4.87 36.12 2.08
CA VAL A 14 4.15 34.82 2.07
C VAL A 14 4.85 33.93 3.07
N LEU A 15 4.27 33.80 4.28
CA LEU A 15 4.61 32.76 5.24
C LEU A 15 4.15 31.42 4.67
N GLY A 16 5.06 30.65 4.10
CA GLY A 16 4.86 29.27 3.72
C GLY A 16 4.59 28.44 4.98
N VAL A 17 3.33 28.05 5.19
CA VAL A 17 2.96 27.04 6.19
C VAL A 17 3.48 25.70 5.68
N GLY A 18 4.66 25.30 6.16
CA GLY A 18 5.19 23.95 5.94
C GLY A 18 4.26 22.92 6.60
N SER A 19 3.48 22.20 5.81
CA SER A 19 2.76 21.03 6.26
C SER A 19 3.77 19.90 6.51
N GLY A 20 4.32 19.86 7.71
CA GLY A 20 5.04 18.69 8.22
C GLY A 20 4.10 17.49 8.31
N PRO A 21 4.60 16.24 8.26
CA PRO A 21 3.77 15.08 8.45
C PRO A 21 3.05 15.18 9.79
N ALA A 22 1.71 15.06 9.76
CA ALA A 22 0.91 15.05 10.97
C ALA A 22 1.24 13.75 11.72
N MET A 23 2.00 13.87 12.80
CA MET A 23 2.27 12.78 13.74
C MET A 23 1.16 12.80 14.79
N ALA A 24 0.59 11.63 15.08
CA ALA A 24 -0.56 11.53 15.97
C ALA A 24 -0.36 10.45 17.02
N ASP A 25 -0.65 10.80 18.28
CA ASP A 25 -0.72 9.84 19.38
C ASP A 25 -1.71 8.72 19.07
N ILE A 26 -1.44 7.51 19.50
CA ILE A 26 -2.33 6.36 19.29
C ILE A 26 -3.00 6.02 20.62
N PHE A 27 -4.32 5.98 20.57
CA PHE A 27 -5.18 5.61 21.69
C PHE A 27 -5.89 4.30 21.40
N SER A 28 -6.18 3.52 22.45
CA SER A 28 -7.01 2.32 22.32
C SER A 28 -7.99 2.17 23.45
N PHE A 29 -9.09 1.45 23.22
CA PHE A 29 -9.93 0.87 24.27
C PHE A 29 -10.40 -0.53 23.86
N LYS A 30 -10.73 -1.35 24.85
CA LYS A 30 -11.31 -2.68 24.67
C LYS A 30 -12.79 -2.63 25.00
N ASP A 31 -13.65 -3.05 24.08
CA ASP A 31 -15.10 -3.09 24.30
C ASP A 31 -15.53 -4.30 25.14
N GLU A 32 -16.82 -4.37 25.50
CA GLU A 32 -17.39 -5.44 26.32
C GLU A 32 -17.30 -6.82 25.67
N ARG A 33 -17.14 -6.89 24.35
CA ARG A 33 -16.96 -8.13 23.58
C ARG A 33 -15.49 -8.53 23.46
N GLY A 34 -14.57 -7.74 24.05
CA GLY A 34 -13.14 -7.99 24.03
C GLY A 34 -12.40 -7.48 22.80
N VAL A 35 -13.08 -6.75 21.89
CA VAL A 35 -12.49 -6.15 20.70
C VAL A 35 -11.69 -4.91 21.07
N VAL A 36 -10.44 -4.81 20.58
CA VAL A 36 -9.59 -3.64 20.81
C VAL A 36 -9.73 -2.66 19.64
N HIS A 37 -10.14 -1.44 19.96
CA HIS A 37 -10.30 -0.32 19.03
C HIS A 37 -9.10 0.61 19.13
N PHE A 38 -8.56 1.05 17.99
CA PHE A 38 -7.47 2.02 17.92
C PHE A 38 -7.93 3.28 17.20
N THR A 39 -7.48 4.45 17.66
CA THR A 39 -7.70 5.74 17.00
C THR A 39 -6.57 6.72 17.31
N ASN A 40 -6.35 7.65 16.42
CA ASN A 40 -5.49 8.83 16.66
C ASN A 40 -6.31 10.06 17.04
N MET A 41 -7.64 9.96 17.04
CA MET A 41 -8.57 11.05 17.38
C MET A 41 -9.68 10.51 18.32
N PRO A 42 -9.45 10.46 19.65
CA PRO A 42 -10.41 9.90 20.59
C PRO A 42 -11.65 10.78 20.80
N ASN A 43 -11.66 12.00 20.24
CA ASN A 43 -12.79 12.95 20.25
C ASN A 43 -13.46 13.12 21.62
N GLY A 44 -12.68 13.08 22.71
CA GLY A 44 -13.18 13.22 24.08
C GLY A 44 -13.79 11.95 24.68
N ASP A 45 -13.77 10.82 23.98
CA ASP A 45 -14.23 9.53 24.53
C ASP A 45 -13.20 9.01 25.57
N LYS A 46 -13.61 9.08 26.84
CA LYS A 46 -12.78 8.74 28.01
C LYS A 46 -12.42 7.25 28.12
N ARG A 47 -13.02 6.38 27.34
CA ARG A 47 -12.66 4.94 27.29
C ARG A 47 -11.32 4.72 26.63
N TYR A 48 -10.91 5.60 25.72
CA TYR A 48 -9.64 5.50 25.04
C TYR A 48 -8.48 5.87 25.97
N LYS A 49 -7.52 4.96 26.07
CA LYS A 49 -6.25 5.17 26.81
C LYS A 49 -5.12 5.34 25.81
N LEU A 50 -4.19 6.23 26.12
CA LEU A 50 -2.99 6.44 25.32
C LEU A 50 -2.12 5.17 25.37
N VAL A 51 -1.91 4.56 24.21
CA VAL A 51 -1.07 3.35 24.06
C VAL A 51 0.35 3.74 23.66
N ARG A 52 0.48 4.79 22.86
CA ARG A 52 1.76 5.29 22.38
C ARG A 52 1.72 6.79 22.30
N LYS A 53 2.61 7.42 23.05
CA LYS A 53 2.92 8.84 22.89
C LYS A 53 4.04 8.97 21.87
N GLU A 54 3.81 9.75 20.82
CA GLU A 54 4.86 10.01 19.86
C GLU A 54 5.73 11.15 20.41
N GLU A 55 6.90 10.80 20.93
CA GLU A 55 7.90 11.79 21.33
C GLU A 55 8.41 12.49 20.06
N ARG A 56 8.32 13.82 20.06
CA ARG A 56 8.92 14.62 18.99
C ARG A 56 10.42 14.38 19.01
N PRO A 57 11.03 13.83 17.96
CA PRO A 57 12.49 13.76 17.90
C PRO A 57 13.05 15.18 17.84
N SER A 58 14.07 15.48 18.61
CA SER A 58 14.90 16.65 18.41
C SER A 58 15.50 16.61 17.00
N ASP A 59 15.60 17.76 16.32
CA ASP A 59 15.82 17.97 14.88
C ASP A 59 16.97 17.21 14.18
N GLY A 60 17.63 16.26 14.81
CA GLY A 60 18.67 15.42 14.21
C GLY A 60 18.35 13.92 14.16
N GLN A 61 17.31 13.42 14.89
CA GLN A 61 17.01 11.98 14.99
C GLN A 61 15.73 11.56 14.24
N ALA A 62 14.90 12.50 13.80
CA ALA A 62 13.64 12.20 13.11
C ALA A 62 13.81 11.45 11.79
N SER A 63 14.88 11.71 11.05
CA SER A 63 15.16 11.09 9.76
C SER A 63 15.61 9.63 9.89
N VAL A 64 16.34 9.31 10.96
CA VAL A 64 16.89 7.95 11.18
C VAL A 64 15.81 6.99 11.70
N GLY A 65 14.91 7.47 12.56
CA GLY A 65 13.82 6.66 13.11
C GLY A 65 12.77 6.29 12.06
N ALA A 66 12.30 7.26 11.27
CA ALA A 66 11.34 7.03 10.20
C ALA A 66 11.91 6.16 9.08
N ALA A 67 13.19 6.35 8.71
CA ALA A 67 13.89 5.51 7.75
C ALA A 67 14.09 4.08 8.28
N ARG A 68 14.33 3.91 9.58
CA ARG A 68 14.49 2.59 10.22
C ARG A 68 13.17 1.82 10.29
N VAL A 69 12.06 2.48 10.61
CA VAL A 69 10.72 1.87 10.61
C VAL A 69 10.27 1.57 9.18
N ALA A 70 10.47 2.48 8.23
CA ALA A 70 10.19 2.22 6.82
C ALA A 70 11.01 1.04 6.27
N ARG A 71 12.25 0.85 6.76
CA ARG A 71 13.13 -0.26 6.36
C ARG A 71 12.67 -1.61 6.92
N LEU A 72 11.94 -1.64 8.05
CA LEU A 72 11.36 -2.86 8.63
C LEU A 72 10.15 -3.39 7.84
N PHE A 73 9.51 -2.53 7.04
CA PHE A 73 8.35 -2.88 6.21
C PHE A 73 8.66 -3.02 4.73
N MET A 74 9.91 -2.77 4.31
CA MET A 74 10.36 -3.02 2.94
C MET A 74 11.16 -4.30 2.89
N PRO A 75 10.91 -5.16 1.90
CA PRO A 75 11.76 -6.32 1.68
C PRO A 75 13.22 -5.89 1.49
N ALA A 76 14.16 -6.76 1.87
CA ALA A 76 15.56 -6.49 1.63
C ALA A 76 15.80 -6.29 0.13
N GLN A 77 16.69 -5.37 -0.24
CA GLN A 77 17.03 -5.11 -1.64
C GLN A 77 17.43 -6.41 -2.39
N ALA A 78 18.05 -7.34 -1.69
CA ALA A 78 18.42 -8.65 -2.24
C ALA A 78 17.22 -9.50 -2.65
N ASP A 79 16.10 -9.43 -1.89
CA ASP A 79 14.88 -10.19 -2.20
C ASP A 79 14.16 -9.59 -3.42
N ILE A 80 14.15 -8.27 -3.54
CA ILE A 80 13.63 -7.58 -4.72
C ILE A 80 14.42 -8.00 -5.96
N LEU A 81 15.76 -7.91 -5.90
CA LEU A 81 16.64 -8.24 -7.02
C LEU A 81 16.54 -9.72 -7.44
N ARG A 82 16.33 -10.62 -6.48
CA ARG A 82 16.18 -12.07 -6.76
C ARG A 82 15.07 -12.36 -7.77
N TYR A 83 13.97 -11.63 -7.73
CA TYR A 83 12.81 -11.88 -8.57
C TYR A 83 12.58 -10.85 -9.68
N SER A 84 13.38 -9.78 -9.75
CA SER A 84 13.21 -8.69 -10.72
C SER A 84 13.14 -9.20 -12.16
N SER A 85 14.05 -10.08 -12.57
CA SER A 85 14.06 -10.60 -13.94
C SER A 85 12.78 -11.40 -14.29
N ILE A 86 12.21 -12.12 -13.32
CA ILE A 86 10.96 -12.88 -13.51
C ILE A 86 9.79 -11.90 -13.57
N ILE A 87 9.79 -10.89 -12.72
CA ILE A 87 8.75 -9.84 -12.67
C ILE A 87 8.76 -9.06 -13.98
N ASP A 88 9.94 -8.61 -14.45
CA ASP A 88 10.10 -7.86 -15.68
C ASP A 88 9.61 -8.66 -16.90
N ALA A 89 9.98 -9.94 -16.97
CA ALA A 89 9.52 -10.82 -18.03
C ALA A 89 8.00 -11.00 -18.03
N ALA A 90 7.39 -11.27 -16.87
CA ALA A 90 5.95 -11.44 -16.74
C ALA A 90 5.20 -10.13 -17.02
N SER A 91 5.68 -9.00 -16.50
CA SER A 91 5.14 -7.66 -16.72
C SER A 91 5.11 -7.30 -18.19
N LYS A 92 6.23 -7.50 -18.89
CA LYS A 92 6.34 -7.26 -20.33
C LYS A 92 5.43 -8.18 -21.14
N THR A 93 5.38 -9.47 -20.79
CA THR A 93 4.57 -10.48 -21.50
C THR A 93 3.07 -10.17 -21.39
N HIS A 94 2.63 -9.74 -20.22
CA HIS A 94 1.20 -9.55 -19.96
C HIS A 94 0.75 -8.07 -19.98
N GLY A 95 1.65 -7.13 -20.24
CA GLY A 95 1.34 -5.70 -20.32
C GLY A 95 0.87 -5.10 -19.00
N VAL A 96 1.49 -5.52 -17.89
CA VAL A 96 1.24 -4.96 -16.54
C VAL A 96 2.47 -4.17 -16.11
N ASP A 97 2.26 -3.00 -15.48
CA ASP A 97 3.37 -2.21 -14.94
C ASP A 97 4.15 -3.01 -13.88
N GLY A 98 5.46 -3.18 -14.10
CA GLY A 98 6.34 -3.90 -13.18
C GLY A 98 6.36 -3.31 -11.77
N ALA A 99 6.27 -1.99 -11.65
CA ALA A 99 6.16 -1.32 -10.36
C ALA A 99 4.89 -1.74 -9.59
N LEU A 100 3.79 -1.98 -10.30
CA LEU A 100 2.54 -2.49 -9.69
C LEU A 100 2.71 -3.94 -9.24
N VAL A 101 3.38 -4.79 -10.04
CA VAL A 101 3.65 -6.18 -9.66
C VAL A 101 4.54 -6.25 -8.42
N HIS A 102 5.61 -5.46 -8.37
CA HIS A 102 6.45 -5.31 -7.19
C HIS A 102 5.65 -4.87 -5.94
N ALA A 103 4.72 -3.94 -6.12
CA ALA A 103 3.87 -3.44 -5.04
C ALA A 103 2.94 -4.52 -4.48
N VAL A 104 2.31 -5.31 -5.36
CA VAL A 104 1.46 -6.44 -4.96
C VAL A 104 2.28 -7.49 -4.22
N ILE A 105 3.40 -7.96 -4.77
CA ILE A 105 4.29 -8.95 -4.11
C ILE A 105 4.75 -8.45 -2.74
N THR A 106 5.09 -7.17 -2.62
CA THR A 106 5.47 -6.56 -1.35
C THR A 106 4.34 -6.62 -0.32
N ALA A 107 3.11 -6.33 -0.76
CA ALA A 107 1.94 -6.33 0.13
C ALA A 107 1.52 -7.74 0.55
N GLU A 108 1.61 -8.71 -0.37
CA GLU A 108 1.14 -10.08 -0.21
C GLU A 108 2.09 -10.94 0.63
N SER A 109 3.34 -11.00 0.24
CA SER A 109 4.29 -11.93 0.86
C SER A 109 5.56 -11.29 1.40
N GLY A 110 5.81 -10.01 1.08
CA GLY A 110 7.12 -9.40 1.32
C GLY A 110 8.25 -10.16 0.62
N TYR A 111 7.98 -10.74 -0.55
CA TYR A 111 8.88 -11.58 -1.34
C TYR A 111 9.20 -12.97 -0.73
N ASN A 112 8.37 -13.47 0.17
CA ASN A 112 8.50 -14.83 0.68
C ASN A 112 7.77 -15.83 -0.25
N ALA A 113 8.54 -16.59 -1.06
CA ALA A 113 7.98 -17.60 -1.96
C ALA A 113 7.29 -18.76 -1.23
N SER A 114 7.63 -19.00 0.03
CA SER A 114 7.03 -20.06 0.86
C SER A 114 5.83 -19.57 1.70
N ALA A 115 5.40 -18.31 1.52
CA ALA A 115 4.33 -17.74 2.33
C ALA A 115 3.02 -18.52 2.13
N VAL A 116 2.33 -18.80 3.24
CA VAL A 116 0.99 -19.40 3.27
C VAL A 116 0.13 -18.59 4.24
N SER A 117 -0.99 -18.07 3.76
CA SER A 117 -1.94 -17.34 4.59
C SER A 117 -2.87 -18.29 5.37
N LYS A 118 -3.54 -17.77 6.40
CA LYS A 118 -4.56 -18.53 7.14
C LYS A 118 -5.72 -18.97 6.25
N ALA A 119 -6.02 -18.23 5.19
CA ALA A 119 -7.07 -18.54 4.21
C ALA A 119 -6.61 -19.55 3.14
N GLY A 120 -5.31 -19.91 3.11
CA GLY A 120 -4.77 -20.86 2.14
C GLY A 120 -4.17 -20.23 0.88
N ALA A 121 -4.06 -18.90 0.81
CA ALA A 121 -3.33 -18.23 -0.27
C ALA A 121 -1.82 -18.51 -0.15
N ARG A 122 -1.11 -18.67 -1.29
CA ARG A 122 0.27 -19.18 -1.29
C ARG A 122 1.18 -18.45 -2.25
N GLY A 123 2.48 -18.43 -1.90
CA GLY A 123 3.57 -17.96 -2.73
C GLY A 123 3.72 -16.45 -2.77
N LEU A 124 4.53 -15.96 -3.71
CA LEU A 124 4.92 -14.54 -3.81
C LEU A 124 3.74 -13.60 -3.99
N MET A 125 2.77 -13.97 -4.82
CA MET A 125 1.58 -13.19 -5.12
C MET A 125 0.33 -13.69 -4.39
N GLN A 126 0.49 -14.59 -3.40
CA GLN A 126 -0.57 -15.11 -2.53
C GLN A 126 -1.80 -15.59 -3.32
N LEU A 127 -1.59 -16.49 -4.28
CA LEU A 127 -2.69 -17.04 -5.05
C LEU A 127 -3.49 -18.06 -4.22
N MET A 128 -4.81 -17.95 -4.28
CA MET A 128 -5.69 -19.00 -3.82
C MET A 128 -5.56 -20.22 -4.76
N PRO A 129 -5.69 -21.47 -4.26
CA PRO A 129 -5.55 -22.67 -5.09
C PRO A 129 -6.43 -22.67 -6.34
N ASP A 130 -7.69 -22.23 -6.23
CA ASP A 130 -8.60 -22.15 -7.37
C ASP A 130 -8.16 -21.09 -8.40
N THR A 131 -7.63 -19.96 -7.93
CA THR A 131 -7.07 -18.94 -8.81
C THR A 131 -5.81 -19.47 -9.49
N ALA A 132 -4.92 -20.13 -8.76
CA ALA A 132 -3.72 -20.75 -9.32
C ALA A 132 -4.08 -21.77 -10.42
N ALA A 133 -5.04 -22.65 -10.17
CA ALA A 133 -5.53 -23.61 -11.16
C ALA A 133 -6.12 -22.93 -12.40
N ARG A 134 -6.94 -21.88 -12.24
CA ARG A 134 -7.53 -21.08 -13.32
C ARG A 134 -6.47 -20.47 -14.24
N TYR A 135 -5.33 -20.09 -13.69
CA TYR A 135 -4.22 -19.50 -14.44
C TYR A 135 -3.11 -20.51 -14.79
N GLY A 136 -3.34 -21.80 -14.60
CA GLY A 136 -2.44 -22.88 -15.04
C GLY A 136 -1.14 -22.98 -14.23
N VAL A 137 -1.15 -22.49 -12.99
CA VAL A 137 -0.04 -22.62 -12.03
C VAL A 137 -0.06 -24.04 -11.46
N ARG A 138 0.97 -24.83 -11.73
CA ARG A 138 1.10 -26.23 -11.30
C ARG A 138 1.81 -26.33 -9.97
N ASP A 139 2.89 -25.58 -9.79
CA ASP A 139 3.57 -25.41 -8.52
C ASP A 139 3.39 -23.96 -8.03
N ILE A 140 2.51 -23.81 -7.04
CA ILE A 140 2.15 -22.51 -6.49
C ILE A 140 3.29 -21.86 -5.68
N HIS A 141 4.31 -22.65 -5.30
CA HIS A 141 5.51 -22.16 -4.61
C HIS A 141 6.70 -21.90 -5.57
N ASP A 142 6.61 -22.36 -6.82
CA ASP A 142 7.58 -21.96 -7.84
C ASP A 142 7.44 -20.47 -8.15
N PRO A 143 8.50 -19.65 -7.97
CA PRO A 143 8.43 -18.22 -8.17
C PRO A 143 7.98 -17.80 -9.56
N ARG A 144 8.43 -18.51 -10.59
CA ARG A 144 8.11 -18.19 -11.99
C ARG A 144 6.65 -18.49 -12.30
N GLU A 145 6.15 -19.66 -11.88
CA GLU A 145 4.75 -20.02 -12.09
C GLU A 145 3.81 -19.11 -11.28
N ASN A 146 4.13 -18.84 -10.02
CA ASN A 146 3.33 -17.99 -9.15
C ASN A 146 3.25 -16.54 -9.67
N ILE A 147 4.37 -15.92 -10.03
CA ILE A 147 4.41 -14.58 -10.59
C ILE A 147 3.64 -14.52 -11.92
N ASN A 148 3.89 -15.46 -12.85
CA ASN A 148 3.16 -15.47 -14.12
C ASN A 148 1.65 -15.59 -13.95
N GLY A 149 1.18 -16.52 -13.10
CA GLY A 149 -0.25 -16.70 -12.81
C GLY A 149 -0.85 -15.45 -12.16
N GLY A 150 -0.16 -14.89 -11.17
CA GLY A 150 -0.61 -13.70 -10.46
C GLY A 150 -0.66 -12.44 -11.34
N VAL A 151 0.33 -12.24 -12.21
CA VAL A 151 0.36 -11.12 -13.16
C VAL A 151 -0.76 -11.24 -14.20
N ARG A 152 -1.05 -12.46 -14.70
CA ARG A 152 -2.18 -12.70 -15.58
C ARG A 152 -3.51 -12.38 -14.89
N TYR A 153 -3.68 -12.83 -13.67
CA TYR A 153 -4.88 -12.49 -12.89
C TYR A 153 -5.02 -10.98 -12.69
N LEU A 154 -3.94 -10.32 -12.29
CA LEU A 154 -3.93 -8.85 -12.12
C LEU A 154 -4.26 -8.12 -13.43
N ARG A 155 -3.73 -8.59 -14.56
CA ARG A 155 -4.03 -8.06 -15.87
C ARG A 155 -5.52 -8.17 -16.21
N ASP A 156 -6.13 -9.33 -15.95
CA ASP A 156 -7.56 -9.55 -16.23
C ASP A 156 -8.43 -8.63 -15.36
N LEU A 157 -8.04 -8.42 -14.10
CA LEU A 157 -8.72 -7.47 -13.21
C LEU A 157 -8.58 -6.02 -13.72
N ILE A 158 -7.39 -5.61 -14.15
CA ILE A 158 -7.18 -4.27 -14.74
C ILE A 158 -8.08 -4.07 -15.96
N THR A 159 -8.18 -5.09 -16.82
CA THR A 159 -9.06 -5.04 -18.00
C THR A 159 -10.52 -5.00 -17.60
N MET A 160 -10.95 -5.82 -16.66
CA MET A 160 -12.33 -5.90 -16.15
C MET A 160 -12.82 -4.57 -15.60
N PHE A 161 -11.94 -3.82 -14.94
CA PHE A 161 -12.25 -2.52 -14.37
C PHE A 161 -11.78 -1.34 -15.22
N ASN A 162 -11.67 -1.52 -16.56
CA ASN A 162 -11.36 -0.47 -17.52
C ASN A 162 -10.10 0.34 -17.21
N GLY A 163 -9.04 -0.33 -16.72
CA GLY A 163 -7.78 0.32 -16.36
C GLY A 163 -7.77 0.98 -14.97
N ASN A 164 -8.85 0.89 -14.22
CA ASN A 164 -8.88 1.42 -12.86
C ASN A 164 -8.06 0.54 -11.90
N ILE A 165 -6.82 0.97 -11.64
CA ILE A 165 -5.85 0.24 -10.81
C ILE A 165 -6.37 0.06 -9.37
N GLU A 166 -7.06 1.05 -8.82
CA GLU A 166 -7.58 0.98 -7.45
C GLU A 166 -8.63 -0.12 -7.30
N LEU A 167 -9.55 -0.23 -8.27
CA LEU A 167 -10.56 -1.29 -8.30
C LEU A 167 -9.94 -2.66 -8.61
N ALA A 168 -8.95 -2.73 -9.50
CA ALA A 168 -8.24 -3.97 -9.79
C ALA A 168 -7.50 -4.50 -8.57
N VAL A 169 -6.84 -3.64 -7.80
CA VAL A 169 -6.18 -3.98 -6.54
C VAL A 169 -7.20 -4.41 -5.47
N ALA A 170 -8.34 -3.72 -5.38
CA ALA A 170 -9.42 -4.14 -4.48
C ALA A 170 -9.96 -5.52 -4.84
N ALA A 171 -10.14 -5.79 -6.13
CA ALA A 171 -10.61 -7.08 -6.64
C ALA A 171 -9.59 -8.19 -6.46
N TYR A 172 -8.29 -7.88 -6.54
CA TYR A 172 -7.23 -8.84 -6.27
C TYR A 172 -7.32 -9.40 -4.84
N ASN A 173 -7.60 -8.53 -3.87
CA ASN A 173 -7.73 -8.92 -2.46
C ASN A 173 -9.11 -9.51 -2.12
N ALA A 174 -10.20 -8.86 -2.56
CA ALA A 174 -11.57 -9.23 -2.16
C ALA A 174 -12.27 -10.19 -3.11
N GLY A 175 -11.68 -10.44 -4.27
CA GLY A 175 -12.32 -11.12 -5.40
C GLY A 175 -13.14 -10.14 -6.28
N GLU A 176 -13.11 -10.35 -7.59
CA GLU A 176 -13.80 -9.52 -8.59
C GLU A 176 -15.31 -9.40 -8.34
N ASN A 177 -15.94 -10.53 -7.96
CA ASN A 177 -17.38 -10.55 -7.69
C ASN A 177 -17.78 -9.67 -6.49
N ALA A 178 -16.89 -9.49 -5.52
CA ALA A 178 -17.15 -8.58 -4.40
C ALA A 178 -17.22 -7.13 -4.89
N VAL A 179 -16.24 -6.68 -5.68
CA VAL A 179 -16.20 -5.32 -6.22
C VAL A 179 -17.42 -5.06 -7.11
N ILE A 180 -17.80 -6.02 -7.96
CA ILE A 180 -18.99 -5.93 -8.83
C ILE A 180 -20.26 -5.79 -7.99
N ARG A 181 -20.46 -6.64 -6.97
CA ARG A 181 -21.65 -6.57 -6.07
C ARG A 181 -21.76 -5.24 -5.33
N TYR A 182 -20.64 -4.59 -5.06
CA TYR A 182 -20.61 -3.26 -4.45
C TYR A 182 -20.66 -2.12 -5.47
N GLY A 183 -21.12 -2.39 -6.71
CA GLY A 183 -21.35 -1.37 -7.74
C GLY A 183 -20.06 -0.76 -8.28
N ASN A 184 -19.02 -1.58 -8.47
CA ASN A 184 -17.68 -1.15 -8.88
C ASN A 184 -17.08 -0.12 -7.91
N LYS A 185 -17.17 -0.42 -6.61
CA LYS A 185 -16.55 0.34 -5.52
C LYS A 185 -15.75 -0.61 -4.65
N ILE A 186 -14.80 -0.06 -3.90
CA ILE A 186 -14.05 -0.83 -2.91
C ILE A 186 -15.03 -1.40 -1.88
N PRO A 187 -15.11 -2.73 -1.70
CA PRO A 187 -15.96 -3.33 -0.69
C PRO A 187 -15.56 -2.85 0.72
N PRO A 188 -16.51 -2.61 1.63
CA PRO A 188 -16.20 -2.13 2.98
C PRO A 188 -15.68 -3.24 3.90
N TYR A 189 -14.89 -4.14 3.35
CA TYR A 189 -14.19 -5.17 4.12
C TYR A 189 -12.95 -4.55 4.75
N ALA A 190 -12.79 -4.70 6.07
CA ALA A 190 -11.69 -4.09 6.81
C ALA A 190 -10.31 -4.42 6.19
N GLU A 191 -10.11 -5.64 5.73
CA GLU A 191 -8.89 -6.06 5.06
C GLU A 191 -8.67 -5.27 3.75
N THR A 192 -9.67 -5.22 2.86
CA THR A 192 -9.56 -4.58 1.54
C THR A 192 -9.38 -3.07 1.65
N VAL A 193 -10.09 -2.44 2.60
CA VAL A 193 -9.97 -0.99 2.88
C VAL A 193 -8.53 -0.63 3.31
N HIS A 194 -7.83 -1.53 4.02
CA HIS A 194 -6.43 -1.32 4.39
C HIS A 194 -5.44 -1.75 3.29
N TYR A 195 -5.78 -2.79 2.53
CA TYR A 195 -4.93 -3.34 1.49
C TYR A 195 -4.72 -2.37 0.33
N VAL A 196 -5.79 -1.79 -0.18
CA VAL A 196 -5.72 -0.89 -1.36
C VAL A 196 -4.74 0.27 -1.16
N PRO A 197 -4.86 1.11 -0.13
CA PRO A 197 -3.91 2.21 0.08
C PRO A 197 -2.48 1.71 0.34
N LYS A 198 -2.30 0.53 0.97
CA LYS A 198 -1.00 -0.09 1.18
C LYS A 198 -0.31 -0.41 -0.16
N VAL A 199 -1.00 -1.11 -1.07
CA VAL A 199 -0.47 -1.45 -2.41
C VAL A 199 -0.19 -0.20 -3.22
N LEU A 200 -1.13 0.75 -3.27
CA LEU A 200 -0.93 2.01 -4.01
C LEU A 200 0.22 2.86 -3.44
N GLY A 201 0.47 2.77 -2.13
CA GLY A 201 1.63 3.37 -1.49
C GLY A 201 2.95 2.77 -1.98
N PHE A 202 3.05 1.43 -2.04
CA PHE A 202 4.20 0.73 -2.60
C PHE A 202 4.36 1.01 -4.11
N TYR A 203 3.26 1.01 -4.87
CA TYR A 203 3.29 1.29 -6.29
C TYR A 203 3.92 2.65 -6.61
N ARG A 204 3.46 3.71 -5.97
CA ARG A 204 4.08 5.05 -6.10
C ARG A 204 5.56 5.07 -5.72
N LYS A 205 5.98 4.22 -4.78
CA LYS A 205 7.38 4.14 -4.37
C LYS A 205 8.24 3.45 -5.42
N PHE A 206 7.78 2.34 -5.98
CA PHE A 206 8.50 1.63 -7.06
C PHE A 206 8.57 2.46 -8.33
N GLN A 207 7.50 3.16 -8.72
CA GLN A 207 7.52 4.08 -9.87
C GLN A 207 8.59 5.17 -9.81
N ARG A 208 9.00 5.60 -8.61
CA ARG A 208 10.06 6.62 -8.45
C ARG A 208 11.47 6.03 -8.51
N GLN A 209 11.60 4.71 -8.49
CA GLN A 209 12.87 3.99 -8.50
C GLN A 209 13.20 3.37 -9.85
N SER A 210 12.22 3.34 -10.77
CA SER A 210 12.34 2.94 -12.17
C SER A 210 12.74 4.13 -13.02
#